data_3eb8d88d5eee58aecc24e11075a0aa8d
#
_entry.id   3eb8d88d5eee58aecc24e11075a0aa8d
#
_cell.length_a   1.000
_cell.length_b   1.000
_cell.length_c   1.000
_cell.angle_alpha   90.00
_cell.angle_beta   90.00
_cell.angle_gamma   90.00
#
_symmetry.space_group_name_H-M   'P 1'
#
loop_
_entity.id
_entity.type
_entity.pdbx_description
1 polymer ?
#
loop_
_entity_poly.entity_id
_entity_poly.type
_entity_poly.pdbx_seq_one_letter_code
_entity_poly.pdbx_strand_id
1 'polypeptide(L)'
;MKKKLWNKPGFWISWAAIVGLIAIFAFGFSTDPKKVPSPLIGKPAPDFVVKQLDGNQQFRLSEVKTPVILNFWASWCVECRAEAHVLEAFHQKQNTSDQPLTVIGISIQDSEENARAFAQLNTIFVCKISFWLNLNDSI
;
A
#
# COMPACT_ATOMS: atom_id res chain seq x y z
N MET A 1 -42.64 15.51 43.20
CA MET A 1 -41.75 14.55 43.89
C MET A 1 -40.87 13.85 42.85
N LYS A 2 -39.66 14.33 42.60
CA LYS A 2 -38.71 13.70 41.68
C LYS A 2 -38.01 12.57 42.44
N LYS A 3 -38.42 11.31 42.21
CA LYS A 3 -37.79 10.13 42.80
C LYS A 3 -36.32 10.05 42.27
N LYS A 4 -35.40 10.13 43.21
CA LYS A 4 -33.95 10.10 43.01
C LYS A 4 -33.59 8.79 42.30
N LEU A 5 -33.35 8.84 40.97
CA LEU A 5 -32.95 7.71 40.13
C LEU A 5 -31.58 7.09 40.55
N TRP A 6 -30.82 7.86 41.31
CA TRP A 6 -29.46 7.49 41.76
C TRP A 6 -29.43 6.38 42.81
N ASN A 7 -30.56 5.99 43.41
CA ASN A 7 -30.59 4.98 44.46
C ASN A 7 -30.97 3.58 43.94
N LYS A 8 -31.06 3.40 42.62
CA LYS A 8 -31.34 2.09 42.02
C LYS A 8 -30.05 1.40 41.65
N PRO A 9 -29.80 0.12 42.08
CA PRO A 9 -28.60 -0.61 41.75
C PRO A 9 -28.40 -0.72 40.22
N GLY A 10 -29.47 -0.79 39.43
CA GLY A 10 -29.40 -0.81 37.98
C GLY A 10 -28.76 0.43 37.36
N PHE A 11 -28.88 1.61 37.97
CA PHE A 11 -28.22 2.82 37.50
C PHE A 11 -26.66 2.68 37.56
N TRP A 12 -26.16 2.18 38.65
CA TRP A 12 -24.70 1.99 38.85
C TRP A 12 -24.14 0.88 37.97
N ILE A 13 -24.92 -0.18 37.73
CA ILE A 13 -24.55 -1.24 36.79
C ILE A 13 -24.42 -0.71 35.35
N SER A 14 -25.38 0.11 34.90
CA SER A 14 -25.33 0.73 33.58
C SER A 14 -24.14 1.68 33.45
N TRP A 15 -23.85 2.47 34.47
CA TRP A 15 -22.69 3.35 34.47
C TRP A 15 -21.38 2.57 34.42
N ALA A 16 -21.23 1.50 35.18
CA ALA A 16 -20.07 0.63 35.17
C ALA A 16 -19.86 -0.02 33.82
N ALA A 17 -20.93 -0.45 33.15
CA ALA A 17 -20.89 -1.01 31.82
C ALA A 17 -20.40 0.01 30.76
N ILE A 18 -20.90 1.25 30.83
CA ILE A 18 -20.50 2.34 29.92
C ILE A 18 -19.01 2.69 30.14
N VAL A 19 -18.58 2.84 31.38
CA VAL A 19 -17.19 3.14 31.71
C VAL A 19 -16.26 2.01 31.26
N GLY A 20 -16.68 0.76 31.48
CA GLY A 20 -15.94 -0.42 31.00
C GLY A 20 -15.80 -0.43 29.48
N LEU A 21 -16.87 -0.12 28.76
CA LEU A 21 -16.84 -0.04 27.29
C LEU A 21 -15.91 1.06 26.80
N ILE A 22 -15.99 2.24 27.40
CA ILE A 22 -15.09 3.37 27.08
C ILE A 22 -13.62 2.99 27.34
N ALA A 23 -13.35 2.31 28.47
CA ALA A 23 -11.99 1.87 28.80
C ALA A 23 -11.44 0.87 27.77
N ILE A 24 -12.27 -0.07 27.31
CA ILE A 24 -11.88 -1.04 26.25
C ILE A 24 -11.55 -0.31 24.95
N PHE A 25 -12.38 0.64 24.52
CA PHE A 25 -12.11 1.43 23.32
C PHE A 25 -10.85 2.29 23.48
N ALA A 26 -10.69 2.98 24.61
CA ALA A 26 -9.52 3.81 24.88
C ALA A 26 -8.23 2.98 24.86
N PHE A 27 -8.26 1.77 25.42
CA PHE A 27 -7.13 0.85 25.36
C PHE A 27 -6.86 0.33 23.95
N GLY A 28 -7.94 -0.01 23.20
CA GLY A 28 -7.83 -0.46 21.82
C GLY A 28 -7.23 0.60 20.89
N PHE A 29 -7.64 1.87 21.04
CA PHE A 29 -7.12 2.99 20.26
C PHE A 29 -5.72 3.46 20.69
N SER A 30 -5.27 3.13 21.89
CA SER A 30 -3.91 3.47 22.36
C SER A 30 -2.85 2.55 21.75
N THR A 31 -3.25 1.43 21.16
CA THR A 31 -2.34 0.52 20.46
C THR A 31 -2.08 1.04 19.05
N ASP A 32 -0.85 1.44 18.77
CA ASP A 32 -0.45 1.94 17.45
C ASP A 32 -0.42 0.79 16.42
N PRO A 33 -1.39 0.69 15.50
CA PRO A 33 -1.44 -0.39 14.51
C PRO A 33 -0.31 -0.29 13.48
N LYS A 34 0.42 0.84 13.43
CA LYS A 34 1.52 1.07 12.48
C LYS A 34 2.84 0.42 12.91
N LYS A 35 2.94 -0.06 14.15
CA LYS A 35 4.15 -0.73 14.66
C LYS A 35 4.17 -2.23 14.36
N VAL A 36 3.77 -2.62 13.15
CA VAL A 36 4.02 -3.99 12.69
C VAL A 36 5.43 -4.02 12.10
N PRO A 37 6.42 -4.62 12.77
CA PRO A 37 7.76 -4.72 12.19
C PRO A 37 7.69 -5.59 10.94
N SER A 38 8.12 -5.03 9.81
CA SER A 38 8.19 -5.83 8.59
C SER A 38 9.22 -6.94 8.75
N PRO A 39 8.87 -8.21 8.50
CA PRO A 39 9.81 -9.32 8.57
C PRO A 39 10.88 -9.29 7.47
N LEU A 40 10.75 -8.39 6.51
CA LEU A 40 11.63 -8.25 5.35
C LEU A 40 12.74 -7.23 5.54
N ILE A 41 12.67 -6.37 6.56
CA ILE A 41 13.70 -5.36 6.82
C ILE A 41 15.04 -6.05 7.10
N GLY A 42 16.07 -5.64 6.37
CA GLY A 42 17.42 -6.18 6.48
C GLY A 42 17.63 -7.54 5.83
N LYS A 43 16.64 -8.08 5.12
CA LYS A 43 16.78 -9.30 4.34
C LYS A 43 16.93 -8.98 2.84
N PRO A 44 17.60 -9.85 2.08
CA PRO A 44 17.63 -9.73 0.63
C PRO A 44 16.20 -9.75 0.06
N ALA A 45 15.91 -8.85 -0.87
CA ALA A 45 14.65 -8.87 -1.59
C ALA A 45 14.52 -10.17 -2.40
N PRO A 46 13.37 -10.86 -2.38
CA PRO A 46 13.14 -12.01 -3.25
C PRO A 46 13.21 -11.57 -4.70
N ASP A 47 13.91 -12.36 -5.54
CA ASP A 47 13.95 -12.09 -6.97
C ASP A 47 12.61 -12.44 -7.62
N PHE A 48 12.20 -11.64 -8.59
CA PHE A 48 11.01 -11.88 -9.38
C PHE A 48 11.20 -11.44 -10.84
N VAL A 49 10.42 -12.01 -11.71
CA VAL A 49 10.37 -11.66 -13.13
C VAL A 49 8.96 -11.21 -13.47
N VAL A 50 8.85 -10.10 -14.17
CA VAL A 50 7.57 -9.52 -14.58
C VAL A 50 7.62 -9.04 -16.04
N LYS A 51 6.48 -9.08 -16.71
CA LYS A 51 6.35 -8.62 -18.09
C LYS A 51 6.19 -7.10 -18.12
N GLN A 52 6.85 -6.43 -19.06
CA GLN A 52 6.67 -4.99 -19.26
C GLN A 52 5.38 -4.70 -20.03
N LEU A 53 4.68 -3.62 -19.66
CA LEU A 53 3.44 -3.19 -20.33
C LEU A 53 3.67 -2.76 -21.78
N ASP A 54 4.83 -2.21 -22.10
CA ASP A 54 5.16 -1.64 -23.42
C ASP A 54 5.77 -2.65 -24.38
N GLY A 55 5.65 -3.95 -24.11
CA GLY A 55 6.20 -4.96 -25.00
C GLY A 55 6.22 -6.36 -24.39
N ASN A 56 6.94 -7.28 -25.09
CA ASN A 56 7.14 -8.64 -24.59
C ASN A 56 8.41 -8.79 -23.76
N GLN A 57 9.06 -7.70 -23.41
CA GLN A 57 10.27 -7.73 -22.60
C GLN A 57 9.96 -8.13 -21.17
N GLN A 58 10.83 -8.94 -20.59
CA GLN A 58 10.77 -9.30 -19.19
C GLN A 58 11.71 -8.40 -18.40
N PHE A 59 11.26 -8.03 -17.22
CA PHE A 59 12.06 -7.34 -16.23
C PHE A 59 12.36 -8.29 -15.08
N ARG A 60 13.63 -8.34 -14.66
CA ARG A 60 14.10 -9.14 -13.53
C ARG A 60 14.72 -8.22 -12.47
N LEU A 61 14.27 -8.34 -11.22
CA LEU A 61 14.75 -7.48 -10.13
C LEU A 61 16.26 -7.63 -9.89
N SER A 62 16.80 -8.83 -9.96
CA SER A 62 18.22 -9.10 -9.72
C SER A 62 19.17 -8.47 -10.75
N GLU A 63 18.67 -8.00 -11.89
CA GLU A 63 19.47 -7.30 -12.92
C GLU A 63 19.67 -5.81 -12.60
N VAL A 64 18.88 -5.25 -11.68
CA VAL A 64 18.97 -3.84 -11.29
C VAL A 64 20.07 -3.66 -10.24
N LYS A 65 21.03 -2.80 -10.55
CA LYS A 65 22.20 -2.53 -9.68
C LYS A 65 22.04 -1.29 -8.80
N THR A 66 21.01 -0.51 -9.04
CA THR A 66 20.69 0.71 -8.27
C THR A 66 19.68 0.40 -7.17
N PRO A 67 19.60 1.22 -6.11
CA PRO A 67 18.48 1.11 -5.17
C PRO A 67 17.15 1.22 -5.90
N VAL A 68 16.16 0.40 -5.49
CA VAL A 68 14.86 0.29 -6.15
C VAL A 68 13.74 0.64 -5.19
N ILE A 69 12.81 1.46 -5.65
CA ILE A 69 11.49 1.66 -5.04
C ILE A 69 10.49 0.87 -5.87
N LEU A 70 9.80 -0.08 -5.23
CA LEU A 70 8.68 -0.80 -5.84
C LEU A 70 7.37 -0.14 -5.42
N ASN A 71 6.59 0.34 -6.40
CA ASN A 71 5.25 0.87 -6.19
C ASN A 71 4.22 -0.08 -6.80
N PHE A 72 3.30 -0.59 -5.98
CA PHE A 72 2.20 -1.44 -6.43
C PHE A 72 0.96 -0.58 -6.66
N TRP A 73 0.34 -0.68 -7.85
CA TRP A 73 -0.79 0.14 -8.24
C TRP A 73 -1.81 -0.63 -9.06
N ALA A 74 -2.99 -0.04 -9.27
CA ALA A 74 -4.01 -0.54 -10.18
C ALA A 74 -4.76 0.63 -10.85
N SER A 75 -5.31 0.42 -12.04
CA SER A 75 -6.04 1.46 -12.78
C SER A 75 -7.32 1.94 -12.07
N TRP A 76 -7.94 1.07 -11.30
CA TRP A 76 -9.14 1.34 -10.50
C TRP A 76 -8.85 2.00 -9.14
N CYS A 77 -7.58 2.10 -8.75
CA CYS A 77 -7.16 2.68 -7.47
C CYS A 77 -7.12 4.22 -7.57
N VAL A 78 -8.05 4.89 -6.92
CA VAL A 78 -8.15 6.37 -6.95
C VAL A 78 -6.93 7.03 -6.31
N GLU A 79 -6.47 6.52 -5.16
CA GLU A 79 -5.32 7.05 -4.45
C GLU A 79 -4.02 6.86 -5.25
N CYS A 80 -3.88 5.73 -5.94
CA CYS A 80 -2.72 5.49 -6.79
C CYS A 80 -2.60 6.53 -7.91
N ARG A 81 -3.73 7.04 -8.40
CA ARG A 81 -3.76 8.11 -9.40
C ARG A 81 -3.22 9.43 -8.84
N ALA A 82 -3.56 9.74 -7.60
CA ALA A 82 -3.05 10.94 -6.93
C ALA A 82 -1.54 10.84 -6.65
N GLU A 83 -1.04 9.65 -6.28
CA GLU A 83 0.38 9.40 -6.02
C GLU A 83 1.24 9.35 -7.29
N ALA A 84 0.66 8.95 -8.42
CA ALA A 84 1.37 8.73 -9.67
C ALA A 84 2.22 9.95 -10.09
N HIS A 85 1.66 11.15 -10.00
CA HIS A 85 2.37 12.39 -10.36
C HIS A 85 3.53 12.72 -9.41
N VAL A 86 3.37 12.39 -8.12
CA VAL A 86 4.42 12.61 -7.11
C VAL A 86 5.59 11.68 -7.36
N LEU A 87 5.31 10.40 -7.62
CA LEU A 87 6.32 9.39 -7.93
C LEU A 87 7.06 9.70 -9.23
N GLU A 88 6.34 10.19 -10.25
CA GLU A 88 6.94 10.59 -11.51
C GLU A 88 7.89 11.79 -11.33
N ALA A 89 7.46 12.84 -10.62
CA ALA A 89 8.30 13.98 -10.32
C ALA A 89 9.54 13.58 -9.50
N PHE A 90 9.37 12.66 -8.55
CA PHE A 90 10.47 12.10 -7.79
C PHE A 90 11.44 11.32 -8.67
N HIS A 91 10.95 10.44 -9.55
CA HIS A 91 11.76 9.67 -10.49
C HIS A 91 12.60 10.58 -11.39
N GLN A 92 11.98 11.61 -11.99
CA GLN A 92 12.69 12.58 -12.83
C GLN A 92 13.82 13.31 -12.07
N LYS A 93 13.55 13.71 -10.83
CA LYS A 93 14.55 14.33 -9.97
C LYS A 93 15.71 13.40 -9.64
N GLN A 94 15.44 12.12 -9.42
CA GLN A 94 16.46 11.12 -9.08
C GLN A 94 17.33 10.73 -10.28
N ASN A 95 16.79 10.75 -11.49
CA ASN A 95 17.57 10.47 -12.70
C ASN A 95 18.69 11.50 -12.96
N THR A 96 18.59 12.70 -12.38
CA THR A 96 19.59 13.78 -12.48
C THR A 96 20.49 13.87 -11.25
N SER A 97 20.35 12.97 -10.28
CA SER A 97 21.13 12.99 -9.05
C SER A 97 22.42 12.17 -9.18
N ASP A 98 23.41 12.49 -8.33
CA ASP A 98 24.68 11.73 -8.26
C ASP A 98 24.48 10.29 -7.75
N GLN A 99 23.34 9.99 -7.14
CA GLN A 99 22.95 8.67 -6.68
C GLN A 99 21.62 8.28 -7.34
N PRO A 100 21.67 7.71 -8.54
CA PRO A 100 20.45 7.32 -9.26
C PRO A 100 19.68 6.24 -8.50
N LEU A 101 18.36 6.41 -8.44
CA LEU A 101 17.43 5.48 -7.83
C LEU A 101 16.39 5.08 -8.87
N THR A 102 16.11 3.79 -8.98
CA THR A 102 15.13 3.28 -9.93
C THR A 102 13.75 3.16 -9.26
N VAL A 103 12.74 3.79 -9.83
CA VAL A 103 11.35 3.63 -9.41
C VAL A 103 10.65 2.68 -10.38
N ILE A 104 10.02 1.64 -9.86
CA ILE A 104 9.35 0.60 -10.64
C ILE A 104 7.89 0.52 -10.19
N GLY A 105 6.97 0.77 -11.12
CA GLY A 105 5.54 0.59 -10.90
C GLY A 105 5.09 -0.80 -11.33
N ILE A 106 4.45 -1.55 -10.44
CA ILE A 106 3.91 -2.88 -10.70
C ILE A 106 2.39 -2.81 -10.63
N SER A 107 1.71 -3.05 -11.77
CA SER A 107 0.26 -3.16 -11.79
C SER A 107 -0.17 -4.52 -11.25
N ILE A 108 -1.13 -4.51 -10.32
CA ILE A 108 -1.67 -5.71 -9.68
C ILE A 108 -3.19 -5.78 -9.83
N GLN A 109 -3.74 -7.00 -9.99
CA GLN A 109 -5.19 -7.22 -10.07
C GLN A 109 -5.89 -6.32 -11.10
N ASP A 110 -5.28 -6.15 -12.27
CA ASP A 110 -5.75 -5.27 -13.32
C ASP A 110 -5.66 -5.94 -14.68
N SER A 111 -6.45 -5.51 -15.66
CA SER A 111 -6.29 -5.96 -17.04
C SER A 111 -5.11 -5.23 -17.71
N GLU A 112 -4.41 -5.90 -18.60
CA GLU A 112 -3.29 -5.29 -19.34
C GLU A 112 -3.73 -4.02 -20.10
N GLU A 113 -4.94 -4.03 -20.64
CA GLU A 113 -5.51 -2.90 -21.37
C GLU A 113 -5.74 -1.69 -20.46
N ASN A 114 -6.39 -1.89 -19.30
CA ASN A 114 -6.66 -0.83 -18.33
C ASN A 114 -5.39 -0.28 -17.71
N ALA A 115 -4.45 -1.16 -17.36
CA ALA A 115 -3.15 -0.78 -16.83
C ALA A 115 -2.36 0.07 -17.84
N ARG A 116 -2.38 -0.31 -19.12
CA ARG A 116 -1.74 0.43 -20.22
C ARG A 116 -2.39 1.81 -20.41
N ALA A 117 -3.72 1.87 -20.45
CA ALA A 117 -4.45 3.13 -20.58
C ALA A 117 -4.16 4.08 -19.41
N PHE A 118 -4.15 3.55 -18.18
CA PHE A 118 -3.82 4.33 -16.99
C PHE A 118 -2.39 4.88 -17.04
N ALA A 119 -1.42 4.06 -17.41
CA ALA A 119 -0.01 4.45 -17.50
C ALA A 119 0.19 5.54 -18.57
N GLN A 120 -0.51 5.48 -19.68
CA GLN A 120 -0.45 6.49 -20.74
C GLN A 120 -1.08 7.82 -20.31
N LEU A 121 -2.27 7.79 -19.69
CA LEU A 121 -2.99 8.98 -19.25
C LEU A 121 -2.27 9.76 -18.16
N ASN A 122 -1.53 9.08 -17.30
CA ASN A 122 -0.85 9.73 -16.17
C ASN A 122 0.62 10.03 -16.47
N THR A 123 1.08 9.83 -17.72
CA THR A 123 2.48 10.06 -18.15
C THR A 123 3.49 9.38 -17.20
N ILE A 124 3.14 8.19 -16.69
CA ILE A 124 3.99 7.47 -15.75
C ILE A 124 5.12 6.83 -16.56
N PHE A 125 6.28 7.49 -16.60
CA PHE A 125 7.53 6.94 -17.13
C PHE A 125 8.20 5.93 -16.20
N VAL A 126 7.71 5.81 -14.97
CA VAL A 126 8.09 4.75 -14.05
C VAL A 126 7.89 3.43 -14.78
N CYS A 127 8.95 2.63 -14.87
CA CYS A 127 9.03 1.38 -15.63
C CYS A 127 7.68 0.63 -15.64
N LYS A 128 7.02 0.65 -16.80
CA LYS A 128 5.64 0.16 -16.99
C LYS A 128 5.66 -1.36 -16.95
N ILE A 129 5.55 -1.92 -15.76
CA ILE A 129 5.60 -3.36 -15.53
C ILE A 129 4.21 -3.83 -15.13
N SER A 130 3.68 -4.78 -15.88
CA SER A 130 2.44 -5.46 -15.54
C SER A 130 2.76 -6.79 -14.88
N PHE A 131 2.30 -6.98 -13.64
CA PHE A 131 2.38 -8.26 -12.95
C PHE A 131 1.01 -8.95 -12.96
N TRP A 132 0.88 -10.00 -13.75
CA TRP A 132 -0.20 -10.96 -13.63
C TRP A 132 0.23 -12.01 -12.59
N LEU A 133 -0.22 -11.85 -11.34
CA LEU A 133 -0.31 -12.97 -10.43
C LEU A 133 -1.42 -13.88 -10.94
N ASN A 134 -1.07 -14.86 -11.75
CA ASN A 134 -1.95 -15.98 -12.01
C ASN A 134 -1.95 -16.83 -10.73
N LEU A 135 -2.93 -16.59 -9.84
CA LEU A 135 -3.08 -17.34 -8.58
C LEU A 135 -3.38 -18.82 -8.80
N ASN A 136 -3.46 -19.28 -10.05
CA ASN A 136 -3.72 -20.67 -10.42
C ASN A 136 -2.45 -21.51 -10.63
N ASP A 137 -1.25 -20.94 -10.62
CA ASP A 137 -0.01 -21.69 -10.85
C ASP A 137 0.74 -22.04 -9.54
N SER A 138 0.06 -21.95 -8.39
CA SER A 138 0.62 -22.35 -7.09
C SER A 138 -0.20 -23.49 -6.48
N ILE A 139 -0.15 -24.69 -7.09
CA ILE A 139 -0.42 -25.96 -6.42
C ILE A 139 0.57 -26.99 -6.97
#